data_37e945e65d415de9155cef5d66ca1eca
#
_entry.id   37e945e65d415de9155cef5d66ca1eca
#
_cell.length_a   1.000
_cell.length_b   1.000
_cell.length_c   1.000
_cell.angle_alpha   90.00
_cell.angle_beta   90.00
_cell.angle_gamma   90.00
#
_symmetry.space_group_name_H-M   'P 1'
#
loop_
_entity.id
_entity.type
_entity.pdbx_description
1 polymer ?
#
loop_
_entity_poly.entity_id
_entity_poly.type
_entity_poly.pdbx_seq_one_letter_code
_entity_poly.pdbx_strand_id
1 'polypeptide(L)'
;EFRRVLFRSGAATKATQLGAKVITISGPDGYIYDPNGISGEKIDYMLELRASGNDIVAPYADEFPGSTFVPGKRPWEVKADIALPCATQNELNGEDAQHLIDNNVTCVGEISNMGCTPEAIDLFIENKIMYAPGKAVNAGGVATSGLEMSQNAMHISWSAAEVDEKLHAIMHGIHTQCVKYGTEPDGYINYVKGANIAGFMKVAHAMMGQGII
;
A
#
# COMPACT_ATOMS: atom_id res chain seq x y z
N GLU A 1 6.52 -11.22 -11.55
CA GLU A 1 7.64 -10.23 -11.40
C GLU A 1 7.29 -8.86 -11.96
N PHE A 2 6.70 -8.76 -13.13
CA PHE A 2 6.32 -7.49 -13.75
C PHE A 2 5.43 -6.59 -12.88
N ARG A 3 4.61 -7.18 -12.00
CA ARG A 3 3.70 -6.45 -11.09
C ARG A 3 4.41 -5.70 -9.94
N ARG A 4 5.57 -6.17 -9.48
CA ARG A 4 6.18 -5.65 -8.25
C ARG A 4 6.70 -4.23 -8.33
N VAL A 5 7.24 -3.79 -9.46
CA VAL A 5 7.83 -2.45 -9.62
C VAL A 5 6.80 -1.42 -10.05
N LEU A 6 5.83 -1.79 -10.88
CA LEU A 6 4.71 -0.90 -11.21
C LEU A 6 3.97 -0.46 -9.94
N PHE A 7 3.77 -1.35 -8.96
CA PHE A 7 3.13 -1.00 -7.71
C PHE A 7 3.97 -0.04 -6.86
N ARG A 8 5.28 -0.25 -6.72
CA ARG A 8 6.15 0.64 -5.94
C ARG A 8 6.20 2.05 -6.52
N SER A 9 6.43 2.17 -7.81
CA SER A 9 6.46 3.47 -8.50
C SER A 9 5.10 4.15 -8.49
N GLY A 10 4.00 3.41 -8.68
CA GLY A 10 2.64 3.95 -8.57
C GLY A 10 2.32 4.47 -7.17
N ALA A 11 2.72 3.74 -6.12
CA ALA A 11 2.57 4.19 -4.74
C ALA A 11 3.38 5.45 -4.46
N ALA A 12 4.65 5.50 -4.90
CA ALA A 12 5.52 6.66 -4.75
C ALA A 12 4.97 7.88 -5.51
N THR A 13 4.52 7.69 -6.75
CA THR A 13 3.90 8.74 -7.56
C THR A 13 2.67 9.31 -6.87
N LYS A 14 1.74 8.43 -6.43
CA LYS A 14 0.51 8.90 -5.78
C LYS A 14 0.77 9.54 -4.43
N ALA A 15 1.67 8.99 -3.62
CA ALA A 15 2.07 9.58 -2.34
C ALA A 15 2.63 11.01 -2.55
N THR A 16 3.50 11.20 -3.53
CA THR A 16 4.04 12.51 -3.88
C THR A 16 2.97 13.48 -4.36
N GLN A 17 2.04 13.03 -5.21
CA GLN A 17 0.89 13.84 -5.67
C GLN A 17 -0.01 14.30 -4.50
N LEU A 18 -0.10 13.48 -3.44
CA LEU A 18 -0.84 13.81 -2.22
C LEU A 18 -0.02 14.63 -1.21
N GLY A 19 1.19 15.05 -1.57
CA GLY A 19 2.05 15.91 -0.76
C GLY A 19 2.97 15.17 0.23
N ALA A 20 3.03 13.84 0.18
CA ALA A 20 3.97 13.09 0.99
C ALA A 20 5.39 13.15 0.39
N LYS A 21 6.39 13.13 1.26
CA LYS A 21 7.80 13.01 0.87
C LYS A 21 8.21 11.55 0.91
N VAL A 22 8.38 10.93 -0.25
CA VAL A 22 8.89 9.57 -0.37
C VAL A 22 10.40 9.59 -0.16
N ILE A 23 10.90 8.88 0.85
CA ILE A 23 12.33 8.90 1.23
C ILE A 23 13.03 7.56 1.03
N THR A 24 12.28 6.48 0.82
CA THR A 24 12.86 5.15 0.56
C THR A 24 12.13 4.43 -0.56
N ILE A 25 12.89 3.72 -1.40
CA ILE A 25 12.38 2.72 -2.34
C ILE A 25 13.27 1.48 -2.24
N SER A 26 12.68 0.30 -2.12
CA SER A 26 13.42 -0.96 -2.04
C SER A 26 13.33 -1.78 -3.32
N GLY A 27 14.40 -2.53 -3.60
CA GLY A 27 14.53 -3.51 -4.67
C GLY A 27 14.91 -4.89 -4.13
N PRO A 28 15.14 -5.86 -5.03
CA PRO A 28 15.64 -7.17 -4.63
C PRO A 28 17.08 -7.13 -4.08
N ASP A 29 17.84 -6.10 -4.44
CA ASP A 29 19.25 -5.87 -4.09
C ASP A 29 19.45 -5.08 -2.79
N GLY A 30 18.42 -4.40 -2.30
CA GLY A 30 18.49 -3.55 -1.11
C GLY A 30 17.47 -2.41 -1.17
N TYR A 31 17.82 -1.27 -0.56
CA TYR A 31 16.97 -0.08 -0.64
C TYR A 31 17.78 1.20 -0.85
N ILE A 32 17.13 2.21 -1.42
CA ILE A 32 17.61 3.57 -1.51
C ILE A 32 17.01 4.39 -0.36
N TYR A 33 17.87 5.17 0.29
CA TYR A 33 17.48 6.26 1.17
C TYR A 33 17.86 7.59 0.54
N ASP A 34 16.86 8.43 0.28
CA ASP A 34 17.06 9.78 -0.26
C ASP A 34 16.37 10.81 0.66
N PRO A 35 17.15 11.50 1.50
CA PRO A 35 16.60 12.50 2.44
C PRO A 35 15.99 13.71 1.73
N ASN A 36 16.35 13.96 0.46
CA ASN A 36 15.79 15.04 -0.35
C ASN A 36 14.43 14.72 -0.94
N GLY A 37 14.05 13.44 -0.94
CA GLY A 37 12.81 12.94 -1.49
C GLY A 37 12.96 12.36 -2.90
N ILE A 38 12.11 11.37 -3.19
CA ILE A 38 12.07 10.64 -4.46
C ILE A 38 10.78 11.05 -5.17
N SER A 39 10.89 11.95 -6.17
CA SER A 39 9.74 12.49 -6.92
C SER A 39 10.16 12.92 -8.32
N GLY A 40 9.20 13.10 -9.23
CA GLY A 40 9.46 13.57 -10.59
C GLY A 40 10.48 12.71 -11.32
N GLU A 41 11.53 13.33 -11.86
CA GLU A 41 12.59 12.68 -12.63
C GLU A 41 13.22 11.45 -11.96
N LYS A 42 13.26 11.44 -10.64
CA LYS A 42 13.80 10.31 -9.86
C LYS A 42 12.90 9.09 -9.94
N ILE A 43 11.57 9.27 -9.97
CA ILE A 43 10.60 8.20 -10.20
C ILE A 43 10.68 7.75 -11.66
N ASP A 44 10.78 8.69 -12.60
CA ASP A 44 10.90 8.39 -14.03
C ASP A 44 12.15 7.57 -14.32
N TYR A 45 13.29 7.93 -13.74
CA TYR A 45 14.53 7.14 -13.80
C TYR A 45 14.32 5.70 -13.30
N MET A 46 13.64 5.50 -12.18
CA MET A 46 13.35 4.16 -11.66
C MET A 46 12.43 3.36 -12.59
N LEU A 47 11.51 4.03 -13.30
CA LEU A 47 10.65 3.41 -14.30
C LEU A 47 11.45 3.01 -15.56
N GLU A 48 12.35 3.86 -16.04
CA GLU A 48 13.23 3.58 -17.18
C GLU A 48 14.20 2.44 -16.88
N LEU A 49 14.81 2.47 -15.69
CA LEU A 49 15.70 1.40 -15.21
C LEU A 49 14.97 0.04 -15.23
N ARG A 50 13.73 0.03 -14.79
CA ARG A 50 12.86 -1.14 -14.84
C ARG A 50 12.53 -1.56 -16.26
N ALA A 51 12.16 -0.61 -17.14
CA ALA A 51 11.81 -0.88 -18.53
C ALA A 51 12.98 -1.49 -19.32
N SER A 52 14.22 -1.19 -18.92
CA SER A 52 15.42 -1.82 -19.46
C SER A 52 15.66 -3.26 -19.00
N GLY A 53 14.76 -3.83 -18.19
CA GLY A 53 14.89 -5.17 -17.64
C GLY A 53 15.71 -5.26 -16.34
N ASN A 54 16.09 -4.13 -15.77
CA ASN A 54 16.86 -4.06 -14.54
C ASN A 54 15.97 -3.72 -13.33
N ASP A 55 15.83 -4.68 -12.41
CA ASP A 55 14.95 -4.59 -11.23
C ASP A 55 15.63 -4.08 -9.97
N ILE A 56 16.96 -3.87 -10.04
CA ILE A 56 17.77 -3.41 -8.92
C ILE A 56 17.61 -1.90 -8.71
N VAL A 57 17.89 -1.42 -7.49
CA VAL A 57 17.79 0.00 -7.14
C VAL A 57 19.15 0.67 -6.96
N ALA A 58 20.23 -0.11 -6.87
CA ALA A 58 21.59 0.41 -6.66
C ALA A 58 21.99 1.54 -7.62
N PRO A 59 21.72 1.48 -8.95
CA PRO A 59 22.13 2.54 -9.88
C PRO A 59 21.56 3.93 -9.57
N TYR A 60 20.49 4.00 -8.82
CA TYR A 60 19.90 5.28 -8.39
C TYR A 60 20.90 6.13 -7.58
N ALA A 61 21.69 5.50 -6.72
CA ALA A 61 22.65 6.23 -5.89
C ALA A 61 23.81 6.84 -6.67
N ASP A 62 24.15 6.24 -7.82
CA ASP A 62 25.16 6.77 -8.74
C ASP A 62 24.63 7.98 -9.52
N GLU A 63 23.35 7.94 -9.91
CA GLU A 63 22.68 9.00 -10.68
C GLU A 63 22.30 10.21 -9.84
N PHE A 64 21.87 10.00 -8.59
CA PHE A 64 21.38 11.06 -7.71
C PHE A 64 22.27 11.24 -6.48
N PRO A 65 23.31 12.10 -6.55
CA PRO A 65 24.20 12.38 -5.42
C PRO A 65 23.44 12.91 -4.20
N GLY A 66 23.79 12.40 -3.04
CA GLY A 66 23.12 12.71 -1.76
C GLY A 66 22.10 11.66 -1.32
N SER A 67 21.80 10.69 -2.19
CA SER A 67 21.12 9.46 -1.80
C SER A 67 22.11 8.39 -1.37
N THR A 68 21.63 7.36 -0.68
CA THR A 68 22.44 6.23 -0.19
C THR A 68 21.79 4.92 -0.58
N PHE A 69 22.55 4.02 -1.18
CA PHE A 69 22.13 2.63 -1.39
C PHE A 69 22.58 1.77 -0.20
N VAL A 70 21.66 0.98 0.35
CA VAL A 70 21.92 0.04 1.43
C VAL A 70 21.69 -1.39 0.92
N PRO A 71 22.74 -2.15 0.63
CA PRO A 71 22.62 -3.47 0.02
C PRO A 71 22.04 -4.50 0.98
N GLY A 72 21.20 -5.40 0.46
CA GLY A 72 20.68 -6.58 1.15
C GLY A 72 19.76 -6.31 2.34
N LYS A 73 19.45 -5.06 2.64
CA LYS A 73 18.56 -4.66 3.74
C LYS A 73 17.20 -4.18 3.23
N ARG A 74 16.22 -4.16 4.14
CA ARG A 74 14.90 -3.55 3.97
C ARG A 74 14.86 -2.18 4.66
N PRO A 75 13.97 -1.25 4.27
CA PRO A 75 14.00 0.14 4.72
C PRO A 75 13.34 0.37 6.10
N TRP A 76 12.91 -0.69 6.81
CA TRP A 76 12.06 -0.55 7.99
C TRP A 76 12.77 0.04 9.22
N GLU A 77 14.09 0.10 9.21
CA GLU A 77 14.90 0.82 10.21
C GLU A 77 14.91 2.35 10.00
N VAL A 78 14.49 2.82 8.83
CA VAL A 78 14.48 4.26 8.50
C VAL A 78 13.28 4.94 9.14
N LYS A 79 13.51 6.02 9.87
CA LYS A 79 12.43 6.80 10.48
C LYS A 79 11.53 7.42 9.41
N ALA A 80 10.24 7.09 9.46
CA ALA A 80 9.21 7.61 8.58
C ALA A 80 7.86 7.64 9.30
N ASP A 81 6.98 8.54 8.88
CA ASP A 81 5.62 8.63 9.44
C ASP A 81 4.70 7.55 8.88
N ILE A 82 4.95 7.13 7.62
CA ILE A 82 4.12 6.17 6.89
C ILE A 82 5.00 5.07 6.30
N ALA A 83 4.63 3.82 6.52
CA ALA A 83 5.26 2.65 5.91
C ALA A 83 4.29 1.96 4.94
N LEU A 84 4.76 1.70 3.72
CA LEU A 84 3.97 1.12 2.64
C LEU A 84 4.66 -0.15 2.10
N PRO A 85 4.44 -1.34 2.69
CA PRO A 85 4.92 -2.60 2.11
C PRO A 85 4.20 -2.85 0.78
N CYS A 86 4.98 -2.89 -0.32
CA CYS A 86 4.47 -2.91 -1.69
C CYS A 86 5.01 -4.09 -2.52
N ALA A 87 5.82 -4.97 -1.95
CA ALA A 87 6.57 -5.95 -2.73
C ALA A 87 5.99 -7.37 -2.62
N THR A 88 6.37 -8.11 -1.60
CA THR A 88 6.07 -9.54 -1.46
C THR A 88 5.31 -9.86 -0.19
N GLN A 89 4.78 -11.08 -0.16
CA GLN A 89 4.20 -11.63 1.07
C GLN A 89 5.27 -11.71 2.17
N ASN A 90 4.85 -11.36 3.39
CA ASN A 90 5.68 -11.43 4.59
C ASN A 90 7.01 -10.66 4.49
N GLU A 91 7.02 -9.55 3.74
CA GLU A 91 8.20 -8.69 3.60
C GLU A 91 8.51 -7.89 4.87
N LEU A 92 7.54 -7.71 5.75
CA LEU A 92 7.65 -7.01 7.03
C LEU A 92 7.30 -7.98 8.16
N ASN A 93 8.30 -8.34 8.95
CA ASN A 93 8.19 -9.29 10.06
C ASN A 93 8.05 -8.57 11.42
N GLY A 94 8.01 -9.32 12.54
CA GLY A 94 7.87 -8.75 13.88
C GLY A 94 9.02 -7.83 14.28
N GLU A 95 10.26 -8.15 13.93
CA GLU A 95 11.44 -7.30 14.19
C GLU A 95 11.34 -5.99 13.41
N ASP A 96 10.99 -6.06 12.13
CA ASP A 96 10.75 -4.88 11.29
C ASP A 96 9.62 -3.99 11.85
N ALA A 97 8.55 -4.62 12.34
CA ALA A 97 7.43 -3.91 12.97
C ALA A 97 7.87 -3.19 14.25
N GLN A 98 8.70 -3.82 15.07
CA GLN A 98 9.25 -3.18 16.27
C GLN A 98 10.10 -1.96 15.92
N HIS A 99 10.96 -2.04 14.89
CA HIS A 99 11.74 -0.89 14.42
C HIS A 99 10.85 0.28 13.99
N LEU A 100 9.77 0.01 13.26
CA LEU A 100 8.81 1.04 12.85
C LEU A 100 8.10 1.68 14.05
N ILE A 101 7.70 0.89 15.05
CA ILE A 101 7.07 1.37 16.28
C ILE A 101 8.05 2.24 17.07
N ASP A 102 9.28 1.79 17.28
CA ASP A 102 10.34 2.54 17.99
C ASP A 102 10.67 3.87 17.28
N ASN A 103 10.54 3.91 15.96
CA ASN A 103 10.70 5.12 15.15
C ASN A 103 9.45 6.01 15.11
N ASN A 104 8.39 5.67 15.86
CA ASN A 104 7.12 6.39 15.95
C ASN A 104 6.37 6.46 14.61
N VAL A 105 6.32 5.36 13.84
CA VAL A 105 5.46 5.27 12.67
C VAL A 105 4.00 5.53 13.06
N THR A 106 3.29 6.33 12.29
CA THR A 106 1.88 6.65 12.57
C THR A 106 0.92 5.76 11.77
N CYS A 107 1.34 5.34 10.57
CA CYS A 107 0.49 4.56 9.67
C CYS A 107 1.31 3.50 8.93
N VAL A 108 0.75 2.30 8.85
CA VAL A 108 1.25 1.22 7.99
C VAL A 108 0.13 0.80 7.04
N GLY A 109 0.31 1.02 5.74
CA GLY A 109 -0.65 0.65 4.71
C GLY A 109 -0.14 -0.50 3.85
N GLU A 110 -0.75 -1.66 3.98
CA GLU A 110 -0.34 -2.87 3.28
C GLU A 110 -0.82 -2.85 1.82
N ILE A 111 0.02 -2.35 0.91
CA ILE A 111 -0.31 -2.28 -0.53
C ILE A 111 -0.10 -3.64 -1.21
N SER A 112 0.85 -4.43 -0.74
CA SER A 112 1.06 -5.81 -1.21
C SER A 112 0.00 -6.78 -0.68
N ASN A 113 -0.07 -7.97 -1.26
CA ASN A 113 -0.89 -9.06 -0.73
C ASN A 113 -0.16 -9.72 0.45
N MET A 114 -0.69 -9.57 1.67
CA MET A 114 -0.07 -10.14 2.87
C MET A 114 1.39 -9.68 3.07
N GLY A 115 1.66 -8.37 3.00
CA GLY A 115 3.00 -7.82 3.15
C GLY A 115 3.57 -7.99 4.55
N CYS A 116 2.72 -7.97 5.59
CA CYS A 116 3.10 -8.12 6.97
C CYS A 116 2.84 -9.55 7.47
N THR A 117 3.73 -10.06 8.32
CA THR A 117 3.48 -11.31 9.04
C THR A 117 2.40 -11.14 10.10
N PRO A 118 1.71 -12.21 10.54
CA PRO A 118 0.72 -12.13 11.63
C PRO A 118 1.30 -11.48 12.90
N GLU A 119 2.52 -11.83 13.26
CA GLU A 119 3.24 -11.26 14.41
C GLU A 119 3.41 -9.73 14.28
N ALA A 120 3.79 -9.25 13.10
CA ALA A 120 3.91 -7.81 12.85
C ALA A 120 2.55 -7.09 12.96
N ILE A 121 1.48 -7.72 12.46
CA ILE A 121 0.11 -7.19 12.55
C ILE A 121 -0.32 -7.07 14.00
N ASP A 122 -0.09 -8.12 14.81
CA ASP A 122 -0.44 -8.12 16.22
C ASP A 122 0.30 -7.00 16.98
N LEU A 123 1.60 -6.81 16.72
CA LEU A 123 2.38 -5.70 17.30
C LEU A 123 1.82 -4.32 16.93
N PHE A 124 1.42 -4.11 15.67
CA PHE A 124 0.82 -2.84 15.27
C PHE A 124 -0.52 -2.58 15.98
N ILE A 125 -1.37 -3.61 16.13
CA ILE A 125 -2.67 -3.48 16.80
C ILE A 125 -2.47 -3.22 18.30
N GLU A 126 -1.58 -3.95 18.98
CA GLU A 126 -1.27 -3.79 20.40
C GLU A 126 -0.74 -2.39 20.72
N ASN A 127 0.09 -1.83 19.84
CA ASN A 127 0.63 -0.47 19.98
C ASN A 127 -0.28 0.62 19.39
N LYS A 128 -1.50 0.26 18.95
CA LYS A 128 -2.49 1.19 18.37
C LYS A 128 -1.97 2.00 17.18
N ILE A 129 -1.05 1.43 16.42
CA ILE A 129 -0.62 1.99 15.14
C ILE A 129 -1.78 1.87 14.15
N MET A 130 -1.98 2.88 13.33
CA MET A 130 -2.97 2.83 12.24
C MET A 130 -2.50 1.83 11.17
N TYR A 131 -2.81 0.56 11.37
CA TYR A 131 -2.48 -0.50 10.41
C TYR A 131 -3.69 -0.81 9.54
N ALA A 132 -3.55 -0.64 8.22
CA ALA A 132 -4.58 -0.96 7.24
C ALA A 132 -4.19 -2.21 6.43
N PRO A 133 -5.01 -3.29 6.49
CA PRO A 133 -4.68 -4.58 5.89
C PRO A 133 -4.80 -4.56 4.36
N GLY A 134 -4.01 -5.38 3.69
CA GLY A 134 -3.96 -5.48 2.23
C GLY A 134 -5.31 -5.63 1.57
N LYS A 135 -6.19 -6.48 2.11
CA LYS A 135 -7.55 -6.68 1.59
C LYS A 135 -8.40 -5.39 1.47
N ALA A 136 -8.06 -4.35 2.22
CA ALA A 136 -8.70 -3.04 2.11
C ALA A 136 -7.86 -2.07 1.27
N VAL A 137 -6.55 -1.99 1.55
CA VAL A 137 -5.65 -1.01 0.92
C VAL A 137 -5.39 -1.33 -0.55
N ASN A 138 -5.17 -2.60 -0.90
CA ASN A 138 -4.86 -2.98 -2.28
C ASN A 138 -6.10 -3.21 -3.17
N ALA A 139 -7.29 -2.99 -2.66
CA ALA A 139 -8.54 -3.14 -3.40
C ALA A 139 -8.64 -2.23 -4.63
N GLY A 140 -7.85 -1.15 -4.70
CA GLY A 140 -7.80 -0.25 -5.85
C GLY A 140 -7.44 -0.95 -7.17
N GLY A 141 -6.51 -1.89 -7.14
CA GLY A 141 -6.13 -2.65 -8.33
C GLY A 141 -7.28 -3.47 -8.92
N VAL A 142 -7.97 -4.24 -8.08
CA VAL A 142 -9.12 -5.04 -8.52
C VAL A 142 -10.32 -4.16 -8.86
N ALA A 143 -10.51 -3.04 -8.17
CA ALA A 143 -11.56 -2.08 -8.50
C ALA A 143 -11.38 -1.49 -9.90
N THR A 144 -10.15 -1.10 -10.26
CA THR A 144 -9.83 -0.61 -11.60
C THR A 144 -10.08 -1.68 -12.67
N SER A 145 -9.70 -2.94 -12.42
CA SER A 145 -10.01 -4.04 -13.33
C SER A 145 -11.53 -4.25 -13.48
N GLY A 146 -12.29 -4.11 -12.39
CA GLY A 146 -13.76 -4.17 -12.44
C GLY A 146 -14.37 -3.02 -13.24
N LEU A 147 -13.83 -1.82 -13.14
CA LEU A 147 -14.25 -0.67 -13.96
C LEU A 147 -13.93 -0.91 -15.45
N GLU A 148 -12.75 -1.45 -15.76
CA GLU A 148 -12.37 -1.83 -17.12
C GLU A 148 -13.35 -2.84 -17.71
N MET A 149 -13.66 -3.91 -16.98
CA MET A 149 -14.63 -4.92 -17.41
C MET A 149 -16.02 -4.31 -17.65
N SER A 150 -16.46 -3.41 -16.78
CA SER A 150 -17.74 -2.71 -16.92
C SER A 150 -17.77 -1.83 -18.16
N GLN A 151 -16.72 -1.04 -18.39
CA GLN A 151 -16.55 -0.21 -19.57
C GLN A 151 -16.60 -1.04 -20.86
N ASN A 152 -15.89 -2.17 -20.89
CA ASN A 152 -15.86 -3.07 -22.03
C ASN A 152 -17.24 -3.70 -22.28
N ALA A 153 -17.94 -4.14 -21.24
CA ALA A 153 -19.28 -4.73 -21.36
C ALA A 153 -20.32 -3.74 -21.86
N MET A 154 -20.18 -2.46 -21.51
CA MET A 154 -21.07 -1.39 -21.97
C MET A 154 -20.68 -0.81 -23.34
N HIS A 155 -19.57 -1.22 -23.91
CA HIS A 155 -19.01 -0.67 -25.16
C HIS A 155 -18.79 0.86 -25.13
N ILE A 156 -18.35 1.39 -23.97
CA ILE A 156 -18.07 2.82 -23.78
C ILE A 156 -16.63 3.01 -23.36
N SER A 157 -16.15 4.27 -23.41
CA SER A 157 -14.85 4.66 -22.89
C SER A 157 -15.02 5.80 -21.89
N TRP A 158 -14.45 5.64 -20.72
CA TRP A 158 -14.32 6.70 -19.72
C TRP A 158 -12.98 7.42 -19.86
N SER A 159 -12.98 8.70 -19.59
CA SER A 159 -11.75 9.46 -19.44
C SER A 159 -10.97 9.02 -18.18
N ALA A 160 -9.68 9.32 -18.13
CA ALA A 160 -8.86 9.05 -16.95
C ALA A 160 -9.43 9.71 -15.68
N ALA A 161 -10.00 10.91 -15.80
CA ALA A 161 -10.62 11.63 -14.68
C ALA A 161 -11.87 10.91 -14.15
N GLU A 162 -12.73 10.40 -15.03
CA GLU A 162 -13.92 9.62 -14.64
C GLU A 162 -13.55 8.31 -13.95
N VAL A 163 -12.48 7.65 -14.40
CA VAL A 163 -11.98 6.42 -13.76
C VAL A 163 -11.40 6.73 -12.38
N ASP A 164 -10.62 7.81 -12.24
CA ASP A 164 -10.03 8.23 -10.97
C ASP A 164 -11.13 8.60 -9.95
N GLU A 165 -12.16 9.33 -10.37
CA GLU A 165 -13.31 9.67 -9.52
C GLU A 165 -14.04 8.42 -9.00
N LYS A 166 -14.33 7.46 -9.90
CA LYS A 166 -14.97 6.20 -9.54
C LYS A 166 -14.11 5.38 -8.58
N LEU A 167 -12.80 5.30 -8.84
CA LEU A 167 -11.85 4.62 -7.98
C LEU A 167 -11.79 5.27 -6.60
N HIS A 168 -11.72 6.59 -6.54
CA HIS A 168 -11.73 7.35 -5.29
C HIS A 168 -13.00 7.05 -4.48
N ALA A 169 -14.18 7.06 -5.12
CA ALA A 169 -15.44 6.75 -4.47
C ALA A 169 -15.48 5.32 -3.90
N ILE A 170 -14.96 4.34 -4.64
CA ILE A 170 -14.85 2.94 -4.18
C ILE A 170 -13.93 2.85 -2.95
N MET A 171 -12.73 3.43 -3.02
CA MET A 171 -11.77 3.36 -1.92
C MET A 171 -12.25 4.11 -0.68
N HIS A 172 -12.90 5.26 -0.85
CA HIS A 172 -13.54 6.00 0.23
C HIS A 172 -14.67 5.16 0.89
N GLY A 173 -15.48 4.48 0.09
CA GLY A 173 -16.51 3.57 0.57
C GLY A 173 -15.93 2.43 1.42
N ILE A 174 -14.82 1.81 0.97
CA ILE A 174 -14.12 0.76 1.73
C ILE A 174 -13.61 1.32 3.06
N HIS A 175 -12.94 2.48 3.04
CA HIS A 175 -12.47 3.16 4.25
C HIS A 175 -13.62 3.40 5.25
N THR A 176 -14.72 3.98 4.77
CA THR A 176 -15.91 4.27 5.61
C THR A 176 -16.46 3.00 6.27
N GLN A 177 -16.52 1.88 5.56
CA GLN A 177 -16.96 0.62 6.14
C GLN A 177 -15.96 0.07 7.18
N CYS A 178 -14.66 0.19 6.91
CA CYS A 178 -13.63 -0.20 7.87
C CYS A 178 -13.74 0.61 9.18
N VAL A 179 -13.90 1.93 9.07
CA VAL A 179 -14.10 2.81 10.22
C VAL A 179 -15.37 2.43 10.98
N LYS A 180 -16.50 2.27 10.29
CA LYS A 180 -17.80 1.93 10.88
C LYS A 180 -17.75 0.69 11.76
N TYR A 181 -17.07 -0.35 11.32
CA TYR A 181 -17.02 -1.63 12.01
C TYR A 181 -15.76 -1.84 12.86
N GLY A 182 -14.72 -1.01 12.65
CA GLY A 182 -13.44 -1.14 13.33
C GLY A 182 -13.21 -0.16 14.48
N THR A 183 -14.08 0.85 14.66
CA THR A 183 -13.91 1.81 15.74
C THR A 183 -14.13 1.15 17.10
N GLU A 184 -13.14 1.26 17.96
CA GLU A 184 -13.14 0.75 19.34
C GLU A 184 -13.68 1.80 20.31
N PRO A 185 -14.07 1.42 21.54
CA PRO A 185 -14.64 2.35 22.52
C PRO A 185 -13.71 3.51 22.93
N ASP A 186 -12.39 3.33 22.78
CA ASP A 186 -11.38 4.35 23.07
C ASP A 186 -11.06 5.27 21.88
N GLY A 187 -11.76 5.07 20.75
CA GLY A 187 -11.59 5.85 19.54
C GLY A 187 -10.52 5.29 18.58
N TYR A 188 -9.78 4.25 18.97
CA TYR A 188 -8.86 3.57 18.03
C TYR A 188 -9.65 2.89 16.92
N ILE A 189 -9.12 2.93 15.68
CA ILE A 189 -9.73 2.26 14.55
C ILE A 189 -8.92 1.01 14.22
N ASN A 190 -9.45 -0.15 14.54
CA ASN A 190 -8.90 -1.44 14.16
C ASN A 190 -9.37 -1.78 12.73
N TYR A 191 -8.59 -1.40 11.72
CA TYR A 191 -8.93 -1.64 10.31
C TYR A 191 -8.97 -3.12 9.94
N VAL A 192 -8.23 -4.00 10.64
CA VAL A 192 -8.30 -5.45 10.42
C VAL A 192 -9.68 -5.98 10.79
N LYS A 193 -10.15 -5.65 12.00
CA LYS A 193 -11.49 -5.97 12.47
C LYS A 193 -12.55 -5.36 11.56
N GLY A 194 -12.40 -4.07 11.24
CA GLY A 194 -13.34 -3.34 10.38
C GLY A 194 -13.49 -3.98 9.00
N ALA A 195 -12.38 -4.30 8.33
CA ALA A 195 -12.40 -4.94 7.01
C ALA A 195 -13.04 -6.34 7.05
N ASN A 196 -12.71 -7.13 8.07
CA ASN A 196 -13.27 -8.48 8.23
C ASN A 196 -14.79 -8.44 8.45
N ILE A 197 -15.28 -7.59 9.36
CA ILE A 197 -16.71 -7.48 9.65
C ILE A 197 -17.46 -6.91 8.43
N ALA A 198 -16.93 -5.87 7.77
CA ALA A 198 -17.54 -5.29 6.59
C ALA A 198 -17.74 -6.33 5.47
N GLY A 199 -16.69 -7.13 5.20
CA GLY A 199 -16.76 -8.20 4.21
C GLY A 199 -17.77 -9.28 4.59
N PHE A 200 -17.76 -9.74 5.83
CA PHE A 200 -18.70 -10.73 6.36
C PHE A 200 -20.16 -10.23 6.28
N MET A 201 -20.42 -9.01 6.71
CA MET A 201 -21.78 -8.45 6.71
C MET A 201 -22.40 -8.40 5.32
N LYS A 202 -21.61 -8.13 4.28
CA LYS A 202 -22.09 -8.14 2.89
C LYS A 202 -22.58 -9.53 2.48
N VAL A 203 -21.84 -10.57 2.82
CA VAL A 203 -22.22 -11.96 2.54
C VAL A 203 -23.40 -12.40 3.40
N ALA A 204 -23.36 -12.09 4.71
CA ALA A 204 -24.44 -12.44 5.64
C ALA A 204 -25.79 -11.84 5.22
N HIS A 205 -25.82 -10.55 4.81
CA HIS A 205 -27.04 -9.94 4.31
C HIS A 205 -27.56 -10.62 3.02
N ALA A 206 -26.68 -11.01 2.11
CA ALA A 206 -27.07 -11.75 0.91
C ALA A 206 -27.66 -13.11 1.27
N MET A 207 -27.04 -13.85 2.19
CA MET A 207 -27.54 -15.14 2.68
C MET A 207 -28.91 -14.99 3.36
N MET A 208 -29.07 -13.98 4.20
CA MET A 208 -30.38 -13.70 4.85
C MET A 208 -31.47 -13.35 3.83
N GLY A 209 -31.12 -12.60 2.78
CA GLY A 209 -32.05 -12.25 1.71
C GLY A 209 -32.47 -13.44 0.86
N GLN A 210 -31.67 -14.49 0.76
CA GLN A 210 -31.99 -15.73 0.04
C GLN A 210 -32.78 -16.71 0.92
N GLY A 211 -32.77 -16.52 2.23
CA GLY A 211 -33.43 -17.43 3.16
C GLY A 211 -32.55 -18.66 3.50
N ILE A 212 -33.10 -19.49 4.38
CA ILE A 212 -32.52 -20.81 4.72
C ILE A 212 -33.20 -21.82 3.82
N ILE A 213 -32.44 -22.49 2.94
CA ILE A 213 -32.91 -23.55 2.07
C ILE A 213 -32.67 -24.89 2.76
#